data_e66a4fc444c9fcdda09ebd24ffd37670
#
_entry.id   e66a4fc444c9fcdda09ebd24ffd37670
#
_cell.length_a   1.000
_cell.length_b   1.000
_cell.length_c   1.000
_cell.angle_alpha   90.00
_cell.angle_beta   90.00
_cell.angle_gamma   90.00
#
_symmetry.space_group_name_H-M   'P 1'
#
loop_
_entity.id
_entity.type
_entity.pdbx_description
1 polymer ?
#
loop_
_entity_poly.entity_id
_entity_poly.type
_entity_poly.pdbx_seq_one_letter_code
_entity_poly.pdbx_strand_id
1 'polypeptide(L)' 'MALTRTRHDMPTYIREALAARNLMDAYHARPDYQQNDYIGWIARAKRDETKEKRLTQMLDELEGGMLYMNMKLHPKR' A
#
# COMPACT_ATOMS: atom_id res chain seq x y z
N MET A 1 16.45 17.80 7.48
CA MET A 1 16.44 17.45 6.63
C MET A 1 15.34 17.44 5.97
N ALA A 2 15.19 17.76 5.18
CA ALA A 2 14.02 17.84 4.51
C ALA A 2 13.66 16.60 3.84
N LEU A 3 12.46 16.27 3.83
CA LEU A 3 12.00 15.21 3.10
C LEU A 3 11.82 15.59 1.72
N THR A 4 12.25 14.76 0.83
CA THR A 4 12.08 15.04 -0.57
C THR A 4 10.85 14.38 -1.13
N ARG A 5 10.25 13.46 -0.39
CA ARG A 5 9.12 12.71 -0.90
C ARG A 5 7.83 13.28 -0.38
N THR A 6 6.84 13.43 -1.24
CA THR A 6 5.54 13.90 -0.82
C THR A 6 4.87 12.84 0.02
N ARG A 7 4.29 13.29 1.13
CA ARG A 7 3.61 12.39 2.01
C ARG A 7 2.14 12.33 1.62
N HIS A 8 1.60 11.15 1.50
CA HIS A 8 0.21 10.97 1.13
C HIS A 8 -0.60 10.53 2.33
N ASP A 9 -1.69 11.24 2.59
CA ASP A 9 -2.59 10.87 3.66
C ASP A 9 -3.41 9.67 3.22
N MET A 10 -3.71 8.79 4.16
CA MET A 10 -4.49 7.61 3.84
C MET A 10 -5.96 7.97 3.72
N PRO A 11 -6.57 7.75 2.55
CA PRO A 11 -8.00 7.97 2.41
C PRO A 11 -8.80 6.99 3.27
N THR A 12 -10.00 7.38 3.60
CA THR A 12 -10.86 6.56 4.44
C THR A 12 -11.14 5.20 3.82
N TYR A 13 -11.36 5.16 2.50
CA TYR A 13 -11.69 3.89 1.88
C TYR A 13 -10.55 2.89 1.96
N ILE A 14 -9.32 3.37 1.95
CA ILE A 14 -8.17 2.47 2.09
C ILE A 14 -8.08 1.98 3.53
N ARG A 15 -8.28 2.88 4.48
CA ARG A 15 -8.24 2.49 5.88
C ARG A 15 -9.31 1.46 6.19
N GLU A 16 -10.50 1.66 5.65
CA GLU A 16 -11.59 0.73 5.89
C GLU A 16 -11.30 -0.64 5.29
N ALA A 17 -10.68 -0.67 4.12
CA ALA A 17 -10.33 -1.94 3.49
C ALA A 17 -9.28 -2.69 4.29
N LEU A 18 -8.29 -1.97 4.81
CA LEU A 18 -7.26 -2.59 5.64
C LEU A 18 -7.87 -3.15 6.91
N ALA A 19 -8.78 -2.39 7.52
CA ALA A 19 -9.42 -2.85 8.75
C ALA A 19 -10.31 -4.05 8.49
N ALA A 20 -11.03 -4.05 7.38
CA ALA A 20 -11.94 -5.14 7.06
C ALA A 20 -11.21 -6.46 6.89
N ARG A 21 -9.99 -6.42 6.38
CA ARG A 21 -9.20 -7.64 6.20
C ARG A 21 -8.18 -7.84 7.32
N ASN A 22 -8.24 -6.97 8.34
CA ASN A 22 -7.34 -7.09 9.50
C ASN A 22 -5.88 -7.00 9.08
N LEU A 23 -5.58 -6.08 8.17
CA LEU A 23 -4.23 -5.93 7.63
C LEU A 23 -3.55 -4.65 8.06
N MET A 24 -4.13 -3.93 9.02
CA MET A 24 -3.56 -2.66 9.43
C MET A 24 -2.15 -2.85 10.00
N ASP A 25 -1.95 -3.89 10.79
CA ASP A 25 -0.62 -4.16 11.35
C ASP A 25 0.37 -4.52 10.26
N ALA A 26 -0.06 -5.32 9.29
CA ALA A 26 0.81 -5.68 8.18
C ALA A 26 1.20 -4.45 7.38
N TYR A 27 0.27 -3.52 7.20
CA TYR A 27 0.55 -2.29 6.50
C TYR A 27 1.62 -1.48 7.26
N HIS A 28 1.44 -1.33 8.56
CA HIS A 28 2.37 -0.54 9.35
C HIS A 28 3.71 -1.22 9.52
N ALA A 29 3.78 -2.52 9.30
CA ALA A 29 5.05 -3.23 9.36
C ALA A 29 5.92 -2.95 8.14
N ARG A 30 5.34 -2.43 7.05
CA ARG A 30 6.12 -2.08 5.89
C ARG A 30 6.89 -0.79 6.13
N PRO A 31 8.03 -0.61 5.48
CA PRO A 31 8.76 0.65 5.61
C PRO A 31 7.89 1.84 5.20
N ASP A 32 8.20 3.00 5.75
CA ASP A 32 7.42 4.19 5.50
C ASP A 32 7.32 4.51 4.02
N TYR A 33 8.40 4.33 3.28
CA TYR A 33 8.35 4.67 1.87
C TYR A 33 7.39 3.75 1.11
N GLN A 34 7.29 2.49 1.52
CA GLN A 34 6.37 1.58 0.87
C GLN A 34 4.92 1.93 1.21
N GLN A 35 4.68 2.28 2.45
CA GLN A 35 3.34 2.73 2.85
C GLN A 35 2.92 3.92 2.01
N ASN A 36 3.80 4.89 1.91
CA ASN A 36 3.50 6.11 1.18
C ASN A 36 3.30 5.84 -0.30
N ASP A 37 4.11 4.97 -0.87
CA ASP A 37 4.00 4.64 -2.29
C ASP A 37 2.69 3.94 -2.61
N TYR A 38 2.24 3.04 -1.75
CA TYR A 38 0.97 2.37 -1.95
C TYR A 38 -0.18 3.39 -1.99
N ILE A 39 -0.20 4.30 -1.02
CA ILE A 39 -1.29 5.27 -0.95
C ILE A 39 -1.29 6.15 -2.20
N GLY A 40 -0.13 6.65 -2.58
CA GLY A 40 -0.05 7.49 -3.78
C GLY A 40 -0.43 6.75 -5.03
N TRP A 41 0.01 5.50 -5.15
CA TRP A 41 -0.27 4.69 -6.32
C TRP A 41 -1.77 4.40 -6.47
N ILE A 42 -2.42 4.06 -5.37
CA ILE A 42 -3.85 3.80 -5.40
C ILE A 42 -4.61 5.09 -5.70
N ALA A 43 -4.23 6.17 -5.03
CA ALA A 43 -4.95 7.43 -5.17
C ALA A 43 -4.79 8.06 -6.56
N ARG A 44 -3.69 7.74 -7.26
CA ARG A 44 -3.48 8.29 -8.59
C ARG A 44 -4.34 7.65 -9.67
N ALA A 45 -4.94 6.53 -9.38
CA ALA A 45 -5.77 5.87 -10.37
C ALA A 45 -6.97 6.75 -10.70
N LYS A 46 -7.25 6.90 -11.98
CA LYS A 46 -8.33 7.80 -12.38
C LYS A 46 -9.66 7.10 -12.40
N ARG A 47 -9.68 5.81 -12.67
CA ARG A 47 -10.92 5.09 -12.72
C ARG A 47 -11.13 4.33 -11.44
N ASP A 48 -12.38 4.23 -11.03
CA ASP A 48 -12.70 3.51 -9.80
C ASP A 48 -12.27 2.05 -9.89
N GLU A 49 -12.48 1.42 -11.05
CA GLU A 49 -12.10 0.03 -11.16
C GLU A 49 -10.59 -0.15 -11.06
N THR A 50 -9.81 0.81 -11.55
CA THR A 50 -8.36 0.74 -11.40
C THR A 50 -7.98 0.94 -9.94
N LYS A 51 -8.65 1.86 -9.27
CA LYS A 51 -8.41 2.09 -7.86
C LYS A 51 -8.66 0.82 -7.06
N GLU A 52 -9.75 0.14 -7.35
CA GLU A 52 -10.08 -1.08 -6.65
C GLU A 52 -9.09 -2.18 -6.93
N LYS A 53 -8.64 -2.27 -8.17
CA LYS A 53 -7.64 -3.24 -8.52
C LYS A 53 -6.35 -3.03 -7.78
N ARG A 54 -5.91 -1.77 -7.72
CA ARG A 54 -4.68 -1.45 -7.01
C ARG A 54 -4.82 -1.66 -5.52
N LEU A 55 -5.98 -1.31 -4.97
CA LEU A 55 -6.23 -1.54 -3.56
C LEU A 55 -6.21 -3.02 -3.25
N THR A 56 -6.88 -3.83 -4.06
CA THR A 56 -6.89 -5.27 -3.85
C THR A 56 -5.49 -5.85 -3.94
N GLN A 57 -4.71 -5.35 -4.90
CA GLN A 57 -3.34 -5.83 -5.03
C GLN A 57 -2.54 -5.53 -3.77
N MET A 58 -2.67 -4.32 -3.23
CA MET A 58 -1.98 -4.00 -1.99
C MET A 58 -2.41 -4.93 -0.86
N LEU A 59 -3.72 -5.16 -0.74
CA LEU A 59 -4.20 -6.03 0.33
C LEU A 59 -3.65 -7.45 0.19
N ASP A 60 -3.65 -7.96 -1.03
CA ASP A 60 -3.12 -9.30 -1.27
C ASP A 60 -1.64 -9.38 -0.97
N GLU A 61 -0.88 -8.35 -1.34
CA GLU A 61 0.54 -8.34 -1.08
C GLU A 61 0.84 -8.24 0.41
N LEU A 62 0.04 -7.46 1.12
CA LEU A 62 0.22 -7.37 2.57
C LEU A 62 -0.10 -8.70 3.24
N GLU A 63 -1.13 -9.36 2.76
CA GLU A 63 -1.52 -10.63 3.33
C GLU A 63 -0.47 -11.70 3.10
N GLY A 64 0.11 -11.72 1.92
CA GLY A 64 1.16 -12.67 1.62
C GLY A 64 2.50 -12.32 2.22
N GLY A 65 2.77 -11.01 2.33
CA GLY A 65 3.99 -10.54 2.97
C GLY A 65 5.25 -10.64 2.13
N MET A 66 5.16 -11.19 0.93
CA MET A 66 6.36 -11.43 0.12
C MET A 66 6.47 -10.56 -1.11
N LEU A 67 5.45 -9.73 -1.37
CA LEU A 67 5.45 -8.92 -2.58
C LEU A 67 5.33 -7.45 -2.24
N TYR A 68 5.81 -6.63 -3.15
CA TYR A 68 5.65 -5.20 -3.06
C TYR A 68 5.46 -4.69 -4.47
N MET A 69 4.25 -4.20 -4.77
CA MET A 69 3.90 -3.72 -6.10
C MET A 69 4.25 -4.73 -7.19
N ASN A 70 3.87 -5.96 -6.89
CA ASN A 70 4.05 -7.09 -7.82
C ASN A 70 5.51 -7.47 -8.02
N MET A 71 6.39 -7.00 -7.14
CA MET A 71 7.78 -7.39 -7.17
C MET A 71 8.09 -8.21 -5.94
N LYS A 72 8.80 -9.29 -6.12
CA LYS A 72 9.19 -10.10 -4.99
C LYS A 72 10.14 -9.35 -4.09
N LEU A 73 9.92 -9.44 -2.79
CA LEU A 73 10.86 -8.89 -1.84
C LEU A 73 11.85 -9.96 -1.49
N HIS A 74 13.13 -9.68 -1.76
CA HIS A 74 14.17 -10.62 -1.42
C HIS A 74 14.81 -10.19 -0.14
N PRO A 75 15.05 -11.09 0.76
CA PRO A 75 15.72 -10.71 1.98
C PRO A 75 17.16 -10.35 1.70
N LYS A 76 17.74 -10.47 0.74
CA LYS A 76 18.90 -10.04 0.44
C LYS A 76 19.68 -10.94 0.16
N ARG A 77 20.38 -11.02 -0.32
CA ARG A 77 21.13 -11.91 -0.63
C ARG A 77 22.14 -11.60 -0.41
#